data_0c7d72a33ecdaa5f741fdaed88964bf0
#
_entry.id   0c7d72a33ecdaa5f741fdaed88964bf0
#
_cell.length_a   1.000
_cell.length_b   1.000
_cell.length_c   1.000
_cell.angle_alpha   90.00
_cell.angle_beta   90.00
_cell.angle_gamma   90.00
#
_symmetry.space_group_name_H-M   'P 1'
#
loop_
_entity.id
_entity.type
_entity.pdbx_description
1 polymer ?
#
loop_
_entity_poly.entity_id
_entity_poly.type
_entity_poly.pdbx_seq_one_letter_code
_entity_poly.pdbx_strand_id
1 'polypeptide(L)'
;MGGTSKGERRRQALVDAAAELLREGGFDAVRHRAVAERAGLPLASTTYYFGSLEELGCAAVEHSSRAELATGRRRLDELASAPRAAAELVELVLDLLLGAESRGGGLDAVLLRYEQLVGAGRRPYLAPLMRSMRPELDELLTESLARYDRAVDLDELRRLVALVDGAVVSALIEADPDPRAAARQMLLAAIGD
;
A
#
# COMPACT_ATOMS: atom_id res chain seq x y z
N MET A 1 11.73 28.61 6.06
CA MET A 1 11.89 27.17 5.81
C MET A 1 12.79 26.63 6.92
N GLY A 2 12.20 26.05 7.98
CA GLY A 2 12.95 25.45 9.09
C GLY A 2 13.58 24.14 8.65
N GLY A 3 14.90 24.04 8.68
CA GLY A 3 15.60 22.78 8.42
C GLY A 3 15.24 21.74 9.47
N THR A 4 14.90 20.55 9.04
CA THR A 4 14.60 19.38 9.90
C THR A 4 15.74 19.19 10.90
N SER A 5 15.43 19.06 12.19
CA SER A 5 16.43 18.86 13.23
C SER A 5 17.25 17.59 12.99
N LYS A 6 18.49 17.52 13.53
CA LYS A 6 19.33 16.30 13.43
C LYS A 6 18.61 15.08 14.02
N GLY A 7 17.81 15.29 15.08
CA GLY A 7 17.00 14.24 15.70
C GLY A 7 15.90 13.75 14.78
N GLU A 8 15.14 14.64 14.14
CA GLU A 8 14.08 14.29 13.20
C GLU A 8 14.63 13.52 11.99
N ARG A 9 15.78 13.94 11.43
CA ARG A 9 16.42 13.21 10.33
C ARG A 9 16.79 11.79 10.72
N ARG A 10 17.30 11.57 11.95
CA ARG A 10 17.61 10.22 12.44
C ARG A 10 16.37 9.38 12.68
N ARG A 11 15.32 9.99 13.24
CA ARG A 11 14.04 9.33 13.42
C ARG A 11 13.46 8.91 12.06
N GLN A 12 13.48 9.81 11.08
CA GLN A 12 13.00 9.51 9.73
C GLN A 12 13.81 8.40 9.07
N ALA A 13 15.14 8.40 9.17
CA ALA A 13 15.98 7.33 8.63
C ALA A 13 15.63 5.93 9.19
N LEU A 14 15.23 5.85 10.46
CA LEU A 14 14.75 4.60 11.05
C LEU A 14 13.38 4.18 10.48
N VAL A 15 12.48 5.15 10.24
CA VAL A 15 11.18 4.88 9.61
C VAL A 15 11.36 4.38 8.18
N ASP A 16 12.21 5.06 7.40
CA ASP A 16 12.51 4.69 6.02
C ASP A 16 13.08 3.27 5.93
N ALA A 17 14.08 2.97 6.79
CA ALA A 17 14.68 1.64 6.87
C ALA A 17 13.67 0.56 7.29
N ALA A 18 12.79 0.86 8.24
CA ALA A 18 11.75 -0.07 8.67
C ALA A 18 10.70 -0.31 7.55
N ALA A 19 10.35 0.73 6.80
CA ALA A 19 9.43 0.63 5.66
C ALA A 19 10.04 -0.20 4.51
N GLU A 20 11.33 -0.05 4.23
CA GLU A 20 12.04 -0.90 3.26
C GLU A 20 12.04 -2.37 3.68
N LEU A 21 12.40 -2.67 4.94
CA LEU A 21 12.39 -4.02 5.47
C LEU A 21 11.00 -4.64 5.46
N LEU A 22 9.97 -3.85 5.79
CA LEU A 22 8.58 -4.30 5.73
C LEU A 22 8.19 -4.72 4.31
N ARG A 23 8.59 -3.94 3.30
CA ARG A 23 8.31 -4.22 1.89
C ARG A 23 9.08 -5.44 1.35
N GLU A 24 10.31 -5.67 1.83
CA GLU A 24 11.16 -6.77 1.39
C GLU A 24 10.80 -8.12 2.03
N GLY A 25 10.41 -8.12 3.31
CA GLY A 25 10.25 -9.36 4.08
C GLY A 25 9.13 -9.31 5.12
N GLY A 26 8.16 -8.41 4.94
CA GLY A 26 7.00 -8.30 5.82
C GLY A 26 7.35 -7.87 7.25
N PHE A 27 6.40 -8.08 8.16
CA PHE A 27 6.56 -7.66 9.56
C PHE A 27 7.69 -8.38 10.30
N ASP A 28 8.04 -9.59 9.90
CA ASP A 28 9.08 -10.39 10.56
C ASP A 28 10.50 -9.88 10.25
N ALA A 29 10.68 -9.14 9.17
CA ALA A 29 11.93 -8.47 8.84
C ALA A 29 12.15 -7.19 9.68
N VAL A 30 11.10 -6.59 10.22
CA VAL A 30 11.18 -5.35 11.01
C VAL A 30 11.59 -5.68 12.43
N ARG A 31 12.90 -5.58 12.69
CA ARG A 31 13.52 -5.82 14.01
C ARG A 31 14.47 -4.69 14.35
N HIS A 32 14.57 -4.30 15.60
CA HIS A 32 15.43 -3.19 16.04
C HIS A 32 16.83 -3.25 15.44
N ARG A 33 17.46 -4.43 15.45
CA ARG A 33 18.83 -4.61 14.91
C ARG A 33 18.88 -4.41 13.40
N ALA A 34 17.96 -5.03 12.67
CA ALA A 34 17.91 -4.92 11.21
C ALA A 34 17.62 -3.48 10.76
N VAL A 35 16.68 -2.80 11.45
CA VAL A 35 16.36 -1.39 11.16
C VAL A 35 17.55 -0.48 11.46
N ALA A 36 18.22 -0.63 12.60
CA ALA A 36 19.40 0.16 12.93
C ALA A 36 20.53 -0.02 11.91
N GLU A 37 20.80 -1.27 11.52
CA GLU A 37 21.80 -1.62 10.52
C GLU A 37 21.48 -1.02 9.15
N ARG A 38 20.24 -1.16 8.69
CA ARG A 38 19.75 -0.59 7.42
C ARG A 38 19.83 0.94 7.42
N ALA A 39 19.49 1.58 8.53
CA ALA A 39 19.55 3.04 8.69
C ALA A 39 20.98 3.58 8.89
N GLY A 40 21.98 2.73 9.06
CA GLY A 40 23.35 3.14 9.40
C GLY A 40 23.45 3.85 10.75
N LEU A 41 22.60 3.48 11.72
CA LEU A 41 22.53 4.10 13.04
C LEU A 41 22.84 3.08 14.16
N PRO A 42 23.34 3.54 15.32
CA PRO A 42 23.50 2.67 16.48
C PRO A 42 22.16 2.02 16.89
N LEU A 43 22.22 0.75 17.36
CA LEU A 43 21.02 0.03 17.83
C LEU A 43 20.22 0.82 18.87
N ALA A 44 20.90 1.48 19.82
CA ALA A 44 20.26 2.33 20.84
C ALA A 44 19.39 3.46 20.26
N SER A 45 19.61 3.85 19.00
CA SER A 45 18.78 4.88 18.34
C SER A 45 17.35 4.41 18.16
N THR A 46 17.10 3.14 17.90
CA THR A 46 15.74 2.61 17.71
C THR A 46 14.92 2.74 18.99
N THR A 47 15.48 2.37 20.13
CA THR A 47 14.81 2.47 21.44
C THR A 47 14.80 3.88 22.01
N TYR A 48 15.66 4.76 21.50
CA TYR A 48 15.65 6.19 21.86
C TYR A 48 14.50 6.93 21.19
N TYR A 49 14.22 6.64 19.91
CA TYR A 49 13.19 7.34 19.13
C TYR A 49 11.82 6.66 19.15
N PHE A 50 11.76 5.38 19.49
CA PHE A 50 10.51 4.59 19.51
C PHE A 50 10.42 3.78 20.81
N GLY A 51 9.32 3.95 21.53
CA GLY A 51 9.08 3.27 22.80
C GLY A 51 8.89 1.75 22.65
N SER A 52 8.57 1.29 21.45
CA SER A 52 8.40 -0.14 21.14
C SER A 52 8.66 -0.43 19.66
N LEU A 53 8.82 -1.71 19.32
CA LEU A 53 8.88 -2.18 17.95
C LEU A 53 7.53 -1.98 17.23
N GLU A 54 6.43 -2.05 17.96
CA GLU A 54 5.09 -1.79 17.45
C GLU A 54 4.93 -0.34 16.99
N GLU A 55 5.43 0.62 17.78
CA GLU A 55 5.42 2.04 17.41
C GLU A 55 6.24 2.29 16.14
N LEU A 56 7.43 1.69 16.04
CA LEU A 56 8.26 1.76 14.83
C LEU A 56 7.54 1.11 13.64
N GLY A 57 6.90 -0.05 13.85
CA GLY A 57 6.10 -0.72 12.82
C GLY A 57 4.91 0.12 12.35
N CYS A 58 4.18 0.77 13.27
CA CYS A 58 3.13 1.72 12.92
C CYS A 58 3.67 2.86 12.05
N ALA A 59 4.78 3.47 12.45
CA ALA A 59 5.37 4.57 11.70
C ALA A 59 5.84 4.13 10.30
N ALA A 60 6.36 2.91 10.16
CA ALA A 60 6.75 2.35 8.87
C ALA A 60 5.55 2.10 7.96
N VAL A 61 4.47 1.49 8.48
CA VAL A 61 3.23 1.28 7.74
C VAL A 61 2.61 2.61 7.31
N GLU A 62 2.51 3.58 8.23
CA GLU A 62 1.98 4.91 7.91
C GLU A 62 2.80 5.58 6.81
N HIS A 63 4.13 5.55 6.91
CA HIS A 63 5.04 6.13 5.93
C HIS A 63 4.83 5.51 4.53
N SER A 64 4.81 4.18 4.43
CA SER A 64 4.58 3.47 3.18
C SER A 64 3.23 3.79 2.57
N SER A 65 2.17 3.69 3.37
CA SER A 65 0.80 3.94 2.88
C SER A 65 0.61 5.38 2.41
N ARG A 66 1.15 6.38 3.14
CA ARG A 66 1.10 7.78 2.68
C ARG A 66 1.88 8.01 1.39
N ALA A 67 3.03 7.35 1.22
CA ALA A 67 3.82 7.42 -0.01
C ALA A 67 3.08 6.80 -1.20
N GLU A 68 2.40 5.67 -1.01
CA GLU A 68 1.56 5.03 -2.02
C GLU A 68 0.39 5.94 -2.42
N LEU A 69 -0.37 6.46 -1.45
CA LEU A 69 -1.50 7.38 -1.71
C LEU A 69 -1.04 8.65 -2.42
N ALA A 70 0.06 9.26 -1.97
CA ALA A 70 0.61 10.45 -2.62
C ALA A 70 1.07 10.17 -4.07
N THR A 71 1.61 8.98 -4.32
CA THR A 71 2.00 8.55 -5.66
C THR A 71 0.77 8.32 -6.53
N GLY A 72 -0.26 7.64 -5.99
CA GLY A 72 -1.55 7.44 -6.66
C GLY A 72 -2.21 8.77 -7.03
N ARG A 73 -2.22 9.74 -6.11
CA ARG A 73 -2.78 11.07 -6.36
C ARG A 73 -2.06 11.78 -7.52
N ARG A 74 -0.72 11.81 -7.49
CA ARG A 74 0.07 12.42 -8.59
C ARG A 74 -0.24 11.76 -9.93
N ARG A 75 -0.30 10.44 -9.99
CA ARG A 75 -0.63 9.71 -11.23
C ARG A 75 -2.03 10.02 -11.71
N LEU A 76 -3.01 10.09 -10.81
CA LEU A 76 -4.37 10.47 -11.17
C LEU A 76 -4.42 11.88 -11.75
N ASP A 77 -3.67 12.84 -11.18
CA ASP A 77 -3.59 14.22 -11.69
C ASP A 77 -2.91 14.29 -13.07
N GLU A 78 -1.86 13.49 -13.30
CA GLU A 78 -1.19 13.36 -14.60
C GLU A 78 -2.16 12.80 -15.67
N LEU A 79 -2.95 11.77 -15.33
CA LEU A 79 -3.94 11.16 -16.23
C LEU A 79 -5.11 12.10 -16.55
N ALA A 80 -5.41 13.08 -15.70
CA ALA A 80 -6.45 14.08 -15.96
C ALA A 80 -6.21 14.89 -17.23
N SER A 81 -4.96 14.99 -17.67
CA SER A 81 -4.55 15.76 -18.84
C SER A 81 -4.44 14.93 -20.12
N ALA A 82 -4.69 13.60 -20.07
CA ALA A 82 -4.49 12.69 -21.18
C ALA A 82 -5.83 12.19 -21.78
N PRO A 83 -6.14 12.47 -23.05
CA PRO A 83 -7.31 11.92 -23.70
C PRO A 83 -7.09 10.42 -24.00
N ARG A 84 -7.64 9.50 -23.28
CA ARG A 84 -7.65 8.01 -23.42
C ARG A 84 -6.95 7.26 -22.29
N ALA A 85 -7.12 7.74 -21.07
CA ALA A 85 -6.46 7.13 -19.90
C ALA A 85 -7.22 5.92 -19.31
N ALA A 86 -8.25 5.35 -19.97
CA ALA A 86 -9.08 4.30 -19.38
C ALA A 86 -8.26 3.09 -18.88
N ALA A 87 -7.37 2.54 -19.72
CA ALA A 87 -6.52 1.42 -19.31
C ALA A 87 -5.56 1.80 -18.18
N GLU A 88 -5.03 3.04 -18.22
CA GLU A 88 -4.12 3.56 -17.20
C GLU A 88 -4.83 3.86 -15.87
N LEU A 89 -6.11 4.25 -15.92
CA LEU A 89 -6.94 4.40 -14.71
C LEU A 89 -7.23 3.05 -14.03
N VAL A 90 -7.52 2.00 -14.81
CA VAL A 90 -7.64 0.64 -14.31
C VAL A 90 -6.33 0.19 -13.66
N GLU A 91 -5.20 0.44 -14.33
CA GLU A 91 -3.88 0.13 -13.76
C GLU A 91 -3.59 0.93 -12.49
N LEU A 92 -4.04 2.18 -12.40
CA LEU A 92 -3.91 2.97 -11.17
C LEU A 92 -4.73 2.37 -10.03
N VAL A 93 -5.98 1.98 -10.27
CA VAL A 93 -6.82 1.30 -9.27
C VAL A 93 -6.15 0.01 -8.80
N LEU A 94 -5.61 -0.79 -9.70
CA LEU A 94 -4.88 -2.01 -9.35
C LEU A 94 -3.60 -1.73 -8.56
N ASP A 95 -2.86 -0.66 -8.88
CA ASP A 95 -1.69 -0.27 -8.09
C ASP A 95 -2.06 0.14 -6.66
N LEU A 96 -3.18 0.85 -6.49
CA LEU A 96 -3.66 1.25 -5.17
C LEU A 96 -4.09 0.05 -4.31
N LEU A 97 -4.65 -0.99 -4.94
CA LEU A 97 -5.12 -2.18 -4.24
C LEU A 97 -4.00 -3.21 -4.02
N LEU A 98 -3.22 -3.50 -5.05
CA LEU A 98 -2.25 -4.60 -5.08
C LEU A 98 -0.80 -4.17 -4.84
N GLY A 99 -0.53 -2.85 -4.82
CA GLY A 99 0.82 -2.31 -4.85
C GLY A 99 1.38 -2.21 -6.28
N ALA A 100 2.20 -1.19 -6.54
CA ALA A 100 2.79 -0.97 -7.87
C ALA A 100 3.77 -2.08 -8.26
N GLU A 101 4.41 -2.72 -7.29
CA GLU A 101 5.32 -3.86 -7.47
C GLU A 101 4.63 -5.06 -8.14
N SER A 102 3.30 -5.19 -8.01
CA SER A 102 2.52 -6.25 -8.66
C SER A 102 2.56 -6.20 -10.18
N ARG A 103 2.97 -5.06 -10.80
CA ARG A 103 3.08 -4.92 -12.26
C ARG A 103 4.10 -5.85 -12.91
N GLY A 104 5.19 -6.13 -12.22
CA GLY A 104 6.28 -6.96 -12.75
C GLY A 104 6.73 -8.09 -11.84
N GLY A 105 6.20 -8.13 -10.61
CA GLY A 105 6.58 -9.10 -9.58
C GLY A 105 5.75 -10.39 -9.56
N GLY A 106 4.71 -10.48 -10.41
CA GLY A 106 3.88 -11.68 -10.53
C GLY A 106 3.28 -12.15 -9.21
N LEU A 107 3.20 -13.46 -9.05
CA LEU A 107 2.65 -14.12 -7.86
C LEU A 107 3.33 -13.67 -6.56
N ASP A 108 4.66 -13.62 -6.52
CA ASP A 108 5.40 -13.36 -5.27
C ASP A 108 5.13 -11.95 -4.73
N ALA A 109 5.06 -10.94 -5.59
CA ALA A 109 4.79 -9.57 -5.17
C ALA A 109 3.37 -9.40 -4.60
N VAL A 110 2.38 -10.04 -5.25
CA VAL A 110 0.99 -10.00 -4.78
C VAL A 110 0.83 -10.79 -3.50
N LEU A 111 1.46 -11.96 -3.39
CA LEU A 111 1.45 -12.79 -2.19
C LEU A 111 1.99 -12.00 -0.99
N LEU A 112 3.17 -11.38 -1.13
CA LEU A 112 3.78 -10.59 -0.06
C LEU A 112 2.88 -9.42 0.35
N ARG A 113 2.23 -8.73 -0.62
CA ARG A 113 1.26 -7.66 -0.33
C ARG A 113 0.10 -8.17 0.52
N TYR A 114 -0.50 -9.30 0.16
CA TYR A 114 -1.62 -9.87 0.90
C TYR A 114 -1.21 -10.44 2.26
N GLU A 115 -0.04 -11.03 2.38
CA GLU A 115 0.55 -11.39 3.68
C GLU A 115 0.68 -10.19 4.62
N GLN A 116 1.12 -9.04 4.11
CA GLN A 116 1.20 -7.80 4.86
C GLN A 116 -0.18 -7.28 5.28
N LEU A 117 -1.16 -7.27 4.37
CA LEU A 117 -2.53 -6.83 4.66
C LEU A 117 -3.20 -7.72 5.72
N VAL A 118 -3.14 -9.04 5.54
CA VAL A 118 -3.67 -10.01 6.52
C VAL A 118 -2.86 -9.98 7.82
N GLY A 119 -1.53 -9.81 7.70
CA GLY A 119 -0.63 -9.67 8.83
C GLY A 119 -0.94 -8.46 9.71
N ALA A 120 -1.46 -7.37 9.13
CA ALA A 120 -1.95 -6.22 9.88
C ALA A 120 -3.15 -6.60 10.76
N GLY A 121 -4.04 -7.47 10.30
CA GLY A 121 -5.18 -7.97 11.10
C GLY A 121 -4.77 -8.76 12.35
N ARG A 122 -3.58 -9.36 12.37
CA ARG A 122 -2.99 -10.02 13.55
C ARG A 122 -2.32 -9.06 14.53
N ARG A 123 -2.28 -7.76 14.20
CA ARG A 123 -1.61 -6.70 14.95
C ARG A 123 -2.59 -5.61 15.35
N PRO A 124 -3.35 -5.79 16.45
CA PRO A 124 -4.42 -4.87 16.85
C PRO A 124 -3.98 -3.40 16.97
N TYR A 125 -2.70 -3.16 17.27
CA TYR A 125 -2.13 -1.82 17.36
C TYR A 125 -2.12 -1.07 16.02
N LEU A 126 -2.21 -1.76 14.87
CA LEU A 126 -2.32 -1.15 13.54
C LEU A 126 -3.76 -0.74 13.18
N ALA A 127 -4.77 -1.30 13.82
CA ALA A 127 -6.15 -1.08 13.44
C ALA A 127 -6.61 0.39 13.47
N PRO A 128 -6.19 1.25 14.43
CA PRO A 128 -6.51 2.67 14.40
C PRO A 128 -5.92 3.38 13.17
N LEU A 129 -4.65 3.08 12.84
CA LEU A 129 -3.97 3.64 11.68
C LEU A 129 -4.67 3.23 10.36
N MET A 130 -4.94 1.94 10.19
CA MET A 130 -5.61 1.42 8.99
C MET A 130 -6.98 2.08 8.79
N ARG A 131 -7.76 2.24 9.88
CA ARG A 131 -9.05 2.95 9.82
C ARG A 131 -8.91 4.43 9.48
N SER A 132 -7.87 5.10 9.96
CA SER A 132 -7.66 6.53 9.68
C SER A 132 -7.25 6.80 8.24
N MET A 133 -6.59 5.85 7.58
CA MET A 133 -6.14 5.98 6.20
C MET A 133 -7.18 5.53 5.16
N ARG A 134 -8.15 4.72 5.57
CA ARG A 134 -9.17 4.17 4.68
C ARG A 134 -9.96 5.22 3.90
N PRO A 135 -10.42 6.35 4.49
CA PRO A 135 -11.17 7.35 3.76
C PRO A 135 -10.40 7.98 2.59
N GLU A 136 -9.10 8.22 2.76
CA GLU A 136 -8.24 8.80 1.71
C GLU A 136 -8.06 7.83 0.54
N LEU A 137 -7.90 6.54 0.82
CA LEU A 137 -7.87 5.50 -0.21
C LEU A 137 -9.22 5.39 -0.94
N ASP A 138 -10.32 5.35 -0.19
CA ASP A 138 -11.67 5.25 -0.76
C ASP A 138 -11.98 6.45 -1.67
N GLU A 139 -11.59 7.68 -1.26
CA GLU A 139 -11.72 8.89 -2.09
C GLU A 139 -10.93 8.78 -3.38
N LEU A 140 -9.66 8.37 -3.30
CA LEU A 140 -8.79 8.24 -4.47
C LEU A 140 -9.28 7.17 -5.45
N LEU A 141 -9.77 6.05 -4.95
CA LEU A 141 -10.39 5.00 -5.77
C LEU A 141 -11.68 5.47 -6.44
N THR A 142 -12.57 6.13 -5.69
CA THR A 142 -13.83 6.68 -6.22
C THR A 142 -13.56 7.70 -7.32
N GLU A 143 -12.60 8.61 -7.10
CA GLU A 143 -12.23 9.60 -8.11
C GLU A 143 -11.61 8.95 -9.36
N SER A 144 -10.77 7.91 -9.18
CA SER A 144 -10.19 7.16 -10.29
C SER A 144 -11.28 6.49 -11.14
N LEU A 145 -12.27 5.86 -10.51
CA LEU A 145 -13.40 5.24 -11.20
C LEU A 145 -14.31 6.27 -11.88
N ALA A 146 -14.55 7.42 -11.24
CA ALA A 146 -15.32 8.50 -11.85
C ALA A 146 -14.67 9.03 -13.13
N ARG A 147 -13.34 9.08 -13.19
CA ARG A 147 -12.61 9.45 -14.41
C ARG A 147 -12.61 8.37 -15.49
N TYR A 148 -12.96 7.14 -15.12
CA TYR A 148 -13.25 6.03 -16.06
C TYR A 148 -14.72 6.03 -16.55
N ASP A 149 -15.46 7.13 -16.33
CA ASP A 149 -16.90 7.25 -16.58
C ASP A 149 -17.79 6.33 -15.71
N ARG A 150 -17.23 5.85 -14.58
CA ARG A 150 -17.95 5.02 -13.61
C ARG A 150 -18.03 5.72 -12.25
N ALA A 151 -19.06 6.53 -12.06
CA ALA A 151 -19.35 7.09 -10.74
C ALA A 151 -19.94 6.00 -9.83
N VAL A 152 -19.30 5.79 -8.68
CA VAL A 152 -19.72 4.79 -7.68
C VAL A 152 -19.93 5.46 -6.32
N ASP A 153 -20.90 4.97 -5.56
CA ASP A 153 -21.00 5.29 -4.14
C ASP A 153 -20.05 4.42 -3.30
N LEU A 154 -19.97 4.71 -2.00
CA LEU A 154 -19.06 4.01 -1.11
C LEU A 154 -19.39 2.51 -0.97
N ASP A 155 -20.66 2.14 -1.01
CA ASP A 155 -21.07 0.73 -0.88
C ASP A 155 -20.78 -0.05 -2.17
N GLU A 156 -20.94 0.57 -3.32
CA GLU A 156 -20.53 0.00 -4.59
C GLU A 156 -19.00 -0.12 -4.68
N LEU A 157 -18.26 0.91 -4.28
CA LEU A 157 -16.80 0.83 -4.21
C LEU A 157 -16.34 -0.35 -3.36
N ARG A 158 -16.92 -0.53 -2.18
CA ARG A 158 -16.59 -1.67 -1.29
C ARG A 158 -16.87 -3.01 -1.94
N ARG A 159 -17.97 -3.13 -2.69
CA ARG A 159 -18.28 -4.33 -3.47
C ARG A 159 -17.24 -4.60 -4.55
N LEU A 160 -16.82 -3.56 -5.30
CA LEU A 160 -15.77 -3.68 -6.32
C LEU A 160 -14.44 -4.11 -5.70
N VAL A 161 -14.02 -3.50 -4.60
CA VAL A 161 -12.80 -3.89 -3.89
C VAL A 161 -12.88 -5.34 -3.43
N ALA A 162 -14.03 -5.77 -2.84
CA ALA A 162 -14.21 -7.15 -2.40
C ALA A 162 -14.18 -8.16 -3.56
N LEU A 163 -14.68 -7.79 -4.75
CA LEU A 163 -14.60 -8.64 -5.95
C LEU A 163 -13.16 -8.80 -6.42
N VAL A 164 -12.40 -7.71 -6.45
CA VAL A 164 -10.97 -7.72 -6.81
C VAL A 164 -10.17 -8.55 -5.80
N ASP A 165 -10.37 -8.32 -4.51
CA ASP A 165 -9.72 -9.09 -3.45
C ASP A 165 -10.07 -10.58 -3.53
N GLY A 166 -11.32 -10.93 -3.82
CA GLY A 166 -11.77 -12.29 -4.02
C GLY A 166 -11.07 -12.97 -5.19
N ALA A 167 -10.95 -12.28 -6.33
CA ALA A 167 -10.24 -12.80 -7.50
C ALA A 167 -8.76 -13.05 -7.22
N VAL A 168 -8.10 -12.09 -6.51
CA VAL A 168 -6.70 -12.25 -6.12
C VAL A 168 -6.53 -13.42 -5.17
N VAL A 169 -7.37 -13.53 -4.12
CA VAL A 169 -7.26 -14.63 -3.15
C VAL A 169 -7.44 -15.98 -3.85
N SER A 170 -8.40 -16.12 -4.78
CA SER A 170 -8.55 -17.33 -5.58
C SER A 170 -7.30 -17.66 -6.38
N ALA A 171 -6.75 -16.67 -7.09
CA ALA A 171 -5.52 -16.81 -7.87
C ALA A 171 -4.31 -17.21 -7.00
N LEU A 172 -4.18 -16.61 -5.80
CA LEU A 172 -3.13 -16.98 -4.84
C LEU A 172 -3.27 -18.44 -4.34
N ILE A 173 -4.49 -18.89 -4.06
CA ILE A 173 -4.76 -20.28 -3.62
C ILE A 173 -4.39 -21.28 -4.72
N GLU A 174 -4.64 -20.91 -5.99
CA GLU A 174 -4.38 -21.76 -7.17
C GLU A 174 -2.92 -21.62 -7.67
N ALA A 175 -2.11 -20.80 -7.01
CA ALA A 175 -0.75 -20.46 -7.42
C ALA A 175 -0.66 -19.94 -8.87
N ASP A 176 -1.65 -19.13 -9.28
CA ASP A 176 -1.66 -18.48 -10.58
C ASP A 176 -0.42 -17.58 -10.71
N PRO A 177 0.34 -17.67 -11.80
CA PRO A 177 1.53 -16.86 -11.99
C PRO A 177 1.23 -15.35 -12.12
N ASP A 178 -0.01 -14.96 -12.47
CA ASP A 178 -0.42 -13.57 -12.64
C ASP A 178 -1.74 -13.22 -11.94
N PRO A 179 -1.76 -13.13 -10.59
CA PRO A 179 -2.95 -12.74 -9.83
C PRO A 179 -3.46 -11.34 -10.19
N ARG A 180 -2.57 -10.47 -10.70
CA ARG A 180 -2.95 -9.14 -11.16
C ARG A 180 -3.82 -9.19 -12.41
N ALA A 181 -3.58 -10.12 -13.32
CA ALA A 181 -4.43 -10.34 -14.49
C ALA A 181 -5.85 -10.78 -14.07
N ALA A 182 -5.97 -11.68 -13.09
CA ALA A 182 -7.26 -12.09 -12.54
C ALA A 182 -8.02 -10.89 -11.93
N ALA A 183 -7.33 -10.07 -11.13
CA ALA A 183 -7.88 -8.84 -10.57
C ALA A 183 -8.35 -7.85 -11.65
N ARG A 184 -7.53 -7.66 -12.71
CA ARG A 184 -7.87 -6.79 -13.85
C ARG A 184 -9.13 -7.26 -14.57
N GLN A 185 -9.23 -8.55 -14.86
CA GLN A 185 -10.40 -9.11 -15.52
C GLN A 185 -11.66 -8.91 -14.69
N MET A 186 -11.59 -9.16 -13.38
CA MET A 186 -12.72 -8.97 -12.48
C MET A 186 -13.15 -7.49 -12.39
N LEU A 187 -12.17 -6.58 -12.27
CA LEU A 187 -12.46 -5.15 -12.24
C LEU A 187 -13.11 -4.67 -13.53
N LEU A 188 -12.55 -5.04 -14.69
CA LEU A 188 -13.10 -4.65 -16.01
C LEU A 188 -14.49 -5.21 -16.24
N ALA A 189 -14.76 -6.45 -15.86
CA ALA A 189 -16.09 -7.04 -15.95
C ALA A 189 -17.11 -6.28 -15.08
N ALA A 190 -16.70 -5.87 -13.88
CA ALA A 190 -17.58 -5.18 -12.94
C ALA A 190 -17.85 -3.70 -13.30
N ILE A 191 -16.92 -3.01 -13.97
CA ILE A 191 -17.10 -1.61 -14.39
C ILE A 191 -17.59 -1.44 -15.82
N GLY A 192 -17.52 -2.48 -16.64
CA GLY A 192 -17.93 -2.48 -18.04
C GLY A 192 -19.42 -2.77 -18.29
N ASP A 193 -20.13 -3.22 -17.26
CA ASP A 193 -21.58 -3.42 -17.25
C ASP A 193 -22.29 -2.15 -16.73
#